data_5fa566b2e47fa6cde3f54f7b272dcdea
#
_entry.id   5fa566b2e47fa6cde3f54f7b272dcdea
#
_cell.length_a   1.000
_cell.length_b   1.000
_cell.length_c   1.000
_cell.angle_alpha   90.00
_cell.angle_beta   90.00
_cell.angle_gamma   90.00
#
_symmetry.space_group_name_H-M   'P 1'
#
loop_
_entity.id
_entity.type
_entity.pdbx_description
1 polymer ?
#
loop_
_entity_poly.entity_id
_entity_poly.type
_entity_poly.pdbx_seq_one_letter_code
_entity_poly.pdbx_strand_id
1 'polypeptide(L)'
;MTTLIQTLQSKELGRFARFLTVGAIGTFLDFSLLWFLKALGAPTLIANSLSFLAGVVNNFTWNRLWTFADAKQTDWGRQLVRFLLVSLVGLALNNLIVLSLEVPLGKLLGQPDYGYLPAKVAATGVVVFWNYLANRHWTFNS
;
A
#
# COMPACT_ATOMS: atom_id res chain seq x y z
N MET A 1 15.59 -24.93 21.46
CA MET A 1 16.07 -23.99 20.42
C MET A 1 15.29 -24.13 19.11
N THR A 2 15.15 -25.34 18.56
CA THR A 2 14.38 -25.59 17.33
C THR A 2 12.91 -25.13 17.43
N THR A 3 12.27 -25.40 18.56
CA THR A 3 10.89 -24.99 18.84
C THR A 3 10.73 -23.46 18.87
N LEU A 4 11.71 -22.75 19.45
CA LEU A 4 11.69 -21.29 19.51
C LEU A 4 11.82 -20.68 18.12
N ILE A 5 12.73 -21.20 17.29
CA ILE A 5 12.93 -20.74 15.93
C ILE A 5 11.67 -20.97 15.09
N GLN A 6 11.05 -22.15 15.21
CA GLN A 6 9.80 -22.47 14.54
C GLN A 6 8.67 -21.54 14.96
N THR A 7 8.57 -21.22 16.23
CA THR A 7 7.56 -20.29 16.76
C THR A 7 7.78 -18.89 16.21
N LEU A 8 9.02 -18.40 16.17
CA LEU A 8 9.35 -17.08 15.61
C LEU A 8 9.06 -17.01 14.10
N GLN A 9 9.40 -18.05 13.35
CA GLN A 9 9.10 -18.13 11.92
C GLN A 9 7.61 -18.16 11.65
N SER A 10 6.85 -18.95 12.43
CA SER A 10 5.39 -19.02 12.34
C SER A 10 4.74 -17.66 12.63
N LYS A 11 5.24 -16.96 13.65
CA LYS A 11 4.77 -15.62 14.01
C LYS A 11 5.02 -14.60 12.90
N GLU A 12 6.21 -14.62 12.29
CA GLU A 12 6.56 -13.73 11.19
C GLU A 12 5.74 -14.03 9.93
N LEU A 13 5.53 -15.30 9.61
CA LEU A 13 4.66 -15.72 8.51
C LEU A 13 3.21 -15.27 8.71
N GLY A 14 2.69 -15.42 9.93
CA GLY A 14 1.35 -14.95 10.28
C GLY A 14 1.22 -13.44 10.11
N ARG A 15 2.23 -12.69 10.54
CA ARG A 15 2.30 -11.24 10.41
C ARG A 15 2.32 -10.83 8.93
N PHE A 16 3.13 -11.50 8.12
CA PHE A 16 3.21 -11.24 6.68
C PHE A 16 1.88 -11.56 5.98
N ALA A 17 1.23 -12.68 6.32
CA ALA A 17 -0.07 -13.05 5.76
C ALA A 17 -1.16 -12.02 6.10
N ARG A 18 -1.17 -11.51 7.33
CA ARG A 18 -2.09 -10.43 7.73
C ARG A 18 -1.80 -9.14 6.97
N PHE A 19 -0.53 -8.79 6.82
CA PHE A 19 -0.12 -7.62 6.04
C PHE A 19 -0.62 -7.71 4.60
N LEU A 20 -0.46 -8.87 3.96
CA LEU A 20 -0.94 -9.09 2.60
C LEU A 20 -2.47 -9.00 2.51
N THR A 21 -3.19 -9.52 3.50
CA THR A 21 -4.65 -9.44 3.56
C THR A 21 -5.12 -7.99 3.68
N VAL A 22 -4.54 -7.24 4.61
CA VAL A 22 -4.82 -5.81 4.77
C VAL A 22 -4.49 -5.05 3.49
N GLY A 23 -3.33 -5.35 2.89
CA GLY A 23 -2.90 -4.75 1.63
C GLY A 23 -3.86 -5.06 0.48
N ALA A 24 -4.37 -6.28 0.40
CA ALA A 24 -5.33 -6.67 -0.64
C ALA A 24 -6.65 -5.89 -0.50
N ILE A 25 -7.16 -5.75 0.72
CA ILE A 25 -8.38 -4.95 1.00
C ILE A 25 -8.11 -3.48 0.64
N GLY A 26 -6.99 -2.92 1.09
CA GLY A 26 -6.61 -1.54 0.79
C GLY A 26 -6.41 -1.30 -0.70
N THR A 27 -5.81 -2.26 -1.41
CA THR A 27 -5.62 -2.19 -2.87
C THR A 27 -6.96 -2.21 -3.60
N PHE A 28 -7.88 -3.07 -3.18
CA PHE A 28 -9.22 -3.10 -3.75
C PHE A 28 -9.92 -1.75 -3.56
N LEU A 29 -9.86 -1.18 -2.37
CA LEU A 29 -10.42 0.14 -2.05
C LEU A 29 -9.77 1.23 -2.91
N ASP A 30 -8.44 1.22 -3.02
CA ASP A 30 -7.66 2.18 -3.80
C ASP A 30 -8.07 2.12 -5.29
N PHE A 31 -8.05 0.94 -5.90
CA PHE A 31 -8.43 0.78 -7.31
C PHE A 31 -9.89 1.14 -7.58
N SER A 32 -10.79 0.75 -6.70
CA SER A 32 -12.22 1.05 -6.84
C SER A 32 -12.47 2.55 -6.79
N LEU A 33 -11.83 3.25 -5.87
CA LEU A 33 -11.97 4.71 -5.74
C LEU A 33 -11.29 5.43 -6.91
N LEU A 34 -10.11 4.95 -7.34
CA LEU A 34 -9.43 5.48 -8.52
C LEU A 34 -10.34 5.40 -9.76
N TRP A 35 -10.89 4.21 -10.01
CA TRP A 35 -11.80 4.00 -11.14
C TRP A 35 -13.01 4.93 -11.06
N PHE A 36 -13.63 5.04 -9.89
CA PHE A 36 -14.79 5.90 -9.68
C PHE A 36 -14.47 7.37 -9.93
N LEU A 37 -13.36 7.86 -9.38
CA LEU A 37 -12.94 9.26 -9.57
C LEU A 37 -12.59 9.55 -11.03
N LYS A 38 -11.94 8.60 -11.71
CA LYS A 38 -11.65 8.74 -13.15
C LYS A 38 -12.93 8.77 -13.97
N ALA A 39 -13.93 7.97 -13.63
CA ALA A 39 -15.24 7.97 -14.27
C ALA A 39 -15.98 9.31 -14.12
N LEU A 40 -15.73 10.02 -12.99
CA LEU A 40 -16.26 11.38 -12.78
C LEU A 40 -15.46 12.47 -13.51
N GLY A 41 -14.39 12.11 -14.21
CA GLY A 41 -13.57 13.04 -14.98
C GLY A 41 -12.39 13.65 -14.20
N ALA A 42 -12.04 13.13 -13.03
CA ALA A 42 -10.91 13.64 -12.27
C ALA A 42 -9.58 13.36 -12.99
N PRO A 43 -8.59 14.30 -12.93
CA PRO A 43 -7.26 14.04 -13.45
C PRO A 43 -6.60 12.86 -12.71
N THR A 44 -5.77 12.10 -13.41
CA THR A 44 -5.12 10.90 -12.83
C THR A 44 -4.35 11.20 -11.56
N LEU A 45 -3.59 12.28 -11.52
CA LEU A 45 -2.80 12.63 -10.34
C LEU A 45 -3.69 12.83 -9.10
N ILE A 46 -4.79 13.56 -9.24
CA ILE A 46 -5.72 13.83 -8.12
C ILE A 46 -6.44 12.55 -7.74
N ALA A 47 -7.00 11.83 -8.71
CA ALA A 47 -7.72 10.59 -8.47
C ALA A 47 -6.83 9.54 -7.80
N ASN A 48 -5.60 9.35 -8.29
CA ASN A 48 -4.66 8.39 -7.73
C ASN A 48 -4.21 8.78 -6.31
N SER A 49 -3.97 10.05 -6.07
CA SER A 49 -3.56 10.54 -4.74
C SER A 49 -4.66 10.35 -3.71
N LEU A 50 -5.90 10.69 -4.03
CA LEU A 50 -7.03 10.53 -3.12
C LEU A 50 -7.33 9.06 -2.85
N SER A 51 -7.29 8.21 -3.88
CA SER A 51 -7.52 6.78 -3.72
C SER A 51 -6.42 6.11 -2.90
N PHE A 52 -5.17 6.50 -3.12
CA PHE A 52 -4.04 6.00 -2.35
C PHE A 52 -4.17 6.39 -0.86
N LEU A 53 -4.52 7.64 -0.57
CA LEU A 53 -4.70 8.10 0.80
C LEU A 53 -5.82 7.36 1.54
N ALA A 54 -6.90 7.02 0.85
CA ALA A 54 -7.96 6.18 1.42
C ALA A 54 -7.42 4.79 1.80
N GLY A 55 -6.59 4.20 0.94
CA GLY A 55 -5.88 2.96 1.22
C GLY A 55 -4.94 3.08 2.41
N VAL A 56 -4.23 4.21 2.54
CA VAL A 56 -3.32 4.48 3.66
C VAL A 56 -4.04 4.46 4.99
N VAL A 57 -5.19 5.15 5.09
CA VAL A 57 -5.98 5.18 6.33
C VAL A 57 -6.45 3.77 6.71
N ASN A 58 -6.95 3.03 5.73
CA ASN A 58 -7.36 1.63 5.93
C ASN A 58 -6.18 0.78 6.42
N ASN A 59 -5.04 0.88 5.75
CA ASN A 59 -3.86 0.08 6.05
C ASN A 59 -3.27 0.41 7.43
N PHE A 60 -3.18 1.68 7.80
CA PHE A 60 -2.69 2.06 9.13
C PHE A 60 -3.56 1.45 10.22
N THR A 61 -4.87 1.61 10.10
CA THR A 61 -5.82 1.12 11.11
C THR A 61 -5.68 -0.38 11.32
N TRP A 62 -5.74 -1.16 10.24
CA TRP A 62 -5.69 -2.62 10.35
C TRP A 62 -4.30 -3.16 10.69
N ASN A 63 -3.23 -2.52 10.20
CA ASN A 63 -1.88 -2.95 10.56
C ASN A 63 -1.60 -2.71 12.04
N ARG A 64 -2.05 -1.58 12.60
CA ARG A 64 -1.90 -1.33 14.02
C ARG A 64 -2.73 -2.29 14.88
N LEU A 65 -3.99 -2.53 14.49
CA LEU A 65 -4.93 -3.30 15.30
C LEU A 65 -4.81 -4.80 15.10
N TRP A 66 -4.28 -5.25 13.98
CA TRP A 66 -4.27 -6.66 13.63
C TRP A 66 -2.90 -7.19 13.20
N THR A 67 -2.32 -6.68 12.12
CA THR A 67 -1.08 -7.22 11.54
C THR A 67 0.07 -7.21 12.55
N PHE A 68 0.28 -6.08 13.20
CA PHE A 68 1.36 -5.85 14.16
C PHE A 68 0.82 -5.67 15.58
N ALA A 69 -0.31 -6.28 15.89
CA ALA A 69 -0.97 -6.14 17.20
C ALA A 69 -0.10 -6.67 18.35
N ASP A 70 0.73 -7.65 18.08
CA ASP A 70 1.65 -8.25 19.05
C ASP A 70 3.01 -7.55 19.13
N ALA A 71 3.26 -6.58 18.26
CA ALA A 71 4.45 -5.76 18.31
C ALA A 71 4.34 -4.74 19.45
N LYS A 72 5.50 -4.27 19.93
CA LYS A 72 5.53 -3.23 20.97
C LYS A 72 4.78 -1.99 20.48
N GLN A 73 3.64 -1.72 21.10
CA GLN A 73 2.82 -0.56 20.76
C GLN A 73 3.44 0.68 21.39
N THR A 74 3.99 1.55 20.55
CA THR A 74 4.43 2.87 20.96
C THR A 74 3.25 3.84 20.93
N ASP A 75 3.51 5.11 21.28
CA ASP A 75 2.52 6.16 21.15
C ASP A 75 1.86 6.13 19.77
N TRP A 76 0.53 6.18 19.75
CA TRP A 76 -0.28 6.17 18.54
C TRP A 76 0.13 7.27 17.57
N GLY A 77 0.35 8.48 18.09
CA GLY A 77 0.75 9.61 17.26
C GLY A 77 2.11 9.40 16.58
N ARG A 78 3.06 8.82 17.30
CA ARG A 78 4.39 8.52 16.76
C ARG A 78 4.31 7.47 15.64
N GLN A 79 3.55 6.41 15.85
CA GLN A 79 3.33 5.41 14.80
C GLN A 79 2.64 6.00 13.58
N LEU A 80 1.63 6.83 13.79
CA LEU A 80 0.91 7.50 12.70
C LEU A 80 1.86 8.37 11.87
N VAL A 81 2.69 9.18 12.53
CA VAL A 81 3.66 10.05 11.83
C VAL A 81 4.62 9.21 10.98
N ARG A 82 5.18 8.15 11.55
CA ARG A 82 6.08 7.25 10.81
C ARG A 82 5.38 6.59 9.64
N PHE A 83 4.17 6.10 9.86
CA PHE A 83 3.38 5.47 8.80
C PHE A 83 3.07 6.46 7.67
N LEU A 84 2.72 7.70 8.01
CA LEU A 84 2.47 8.74 7.01
C LEU A 84 3.73 9.07 6.22
N LEU A 85 4.90 9.15 6.86
CA LEU A 85 6.16 9.40 6.16
C LEU A 85 6.49 8.26 5.17
N VAL A 86 6.34 7.02 5.60
CA VAL A 86 6.51 5.85 4.72
C VAL A 86 5.52 5.92 3.56
N SER A 87 4.27 6.25 3.86
CA SER A 87 3.20 6.32 2.87
C SER A 87 3.40 7.46 1.87
N LEU A 88 3.95 8.60 2.29
CA LEU A 88 4.26 9.71 1.39
C LEU A 88 5.33 9.30 0.36
N VAL A 89 6.36 8.58 0.78
CA VAL A 89 7.36 8.02 -0.16
C VAL A 89 6.70 7.02 -1.10
N GLY A 90 5.84 6.15 -0.57
CA GLY A 90 5.06 5.20 -1.38
C GLY A 90 4.16 5.91 -2.38
N LEU A 91 3.49 6.99 -1.97
CA LEU A 91 2.65 7.80 -2.86
C LEU A 91 3.48 8.44 -3.99
N ALA A 92 4.63 8.99 -3.67
CA ALA A 92 5.53 9.57 -4.67
C ALA A 92 5.97 8.52 -5.70
N LEU A 93 6.38 7.33 -5.24
CA LEU A 93 6.73 6.21 -6.11
C LEU A 93 5.53 5.77 -6.97
N ASN A 94 4.37 5.65 -6.35
CA ASN A 94 3.14 5.23 -7.03
C ASN A 94 2.77 6.22 -8.14
N ASN A 95 2.71 7.51 -7.84
CA ASN A 95 2.40 8.54 -8.83
C ASN A 95 3.46 8.58 -9.95
N LEU A 96 4.74 8.50 -9.61
CA LEU A 96 5.81 8.49 -10.59
C LEU A 96 5.64 7.35 -11.60
N ILE A 97 5.36 6.15 -11.13
CA ILE A 97 5.20 4.96 -11.97
C ILE A 97 3.89 5.07 -12.79
N VAL A 98 2.78 5.42 -12.16
CA VAL A 98 1.48 5.52 -12.85
C VAL A 98 1.55 6.57 -13.95
N LEU A 99 2.03 7.77 -13.65
CA LEU A 99 2.09 8.86 -14.63
C LEU A 99 3.09 8.57 -15.77
N SER A 100 4.17 7.83 -15.48
CA SER A 100 5.15 7.45 -16.49
C SER A 100 4.63 6.37 -17.43
N LEU A 101 3.78 5.47 -16.96
CA LEU A 101 3.36 4.27 -17.70
C LEU A 101 1.95 4.35 -18.27
N GLU A 102 1.09 5.25 -17.78
CA GLU A 102 -0.32 5.26 -18.23
C GLU A 102 -0.48 5.48 -19.73
N VAL A 103 0.27 6.40 -20.31
CA VAL A 103 0.18 6.68 -21.75
C VAL A 103 0.78 5.56 -22.59
N PRO A 104 2.04 5.11 -22.34
CA PRO A 104 2.62 4.00 -23.11
C PRO A 104 1.78 2.71 -23.03
N LEU A 105 1.31 2.35 -21.84
CA LEU A 105 0.54 1.12 -21.66
C LEU A 105 -0.85 1.23 -22.28
N GLY A 106 -1.48 2.40 -22.20
CA GLY A 106 -2.75 2.63 -22.86
C GLY A 106 -2.66 2.45 -24.37
N LYS A 107 -1.61 2.98 -24.99
CA LYS A 107 -1.34 2.81 -26.41
C LYS A 107 -1.05 1.35 -26.78
N LEU A 108 -0.21 0.69 -25.99
CA LEU A 108 0.17 -0.72 -26.21
C LEU A 108 -1.06 -1.64 -26.21
N LEU A 109 -2.00 -1.39 -25.27
CA LEU A 109 -3.21 -2.20 -25.13
C LEU A 109 -4.36 -1.77 -26.02
N GLY A 110 -4.21 -0.68 -26.80
CA GLY A 110 -5.28 -0.13 -27.62
C GLY A 110 -6.43 0.48 -26.83
N GLN A 111 -6.16 0.85 -25.57
CA GLN A 111 -7.14 1.44 -24.63
C GLN A 111 -6.55 2.71 -24.01
N PRO A 112 -6.45 3.82 -24.77
CA PRO A 112 -5.74 5.02 -24.29
C PRO A 112 -6.29 5.60 -23.00
N ASP A 113 -7.60 5.49 -22.76
CA ASP A 113 -8.26 6.04 -21.57
C ASP A 113 -8.08 5.16 -20.32
N TYR A 114 -7.58 3.95 -20.46
CA TYR A 114 -7.49 2.97 -19.38
C TYR A 114 -6.06 2.51 -19.06
N GLY A 115 -5.04 3.17 -19.63
CA GLY A 115 -3.63 2.83 -19.38
C GLY A 115 -3.22 2.99 -17.91
N TYR A 116 -3.95 3.81 -17.14
CA TYR A 116 -3.68 4.02 -15.71
C TYR A 116 -3.91 2.74 -14.88
N LEU A 117 -4.77 1.81 -15.32
CA LEU A 117 -5.02 0.56 -14.58
C LEU A 117 -3.81 -0.37 -14.57
N PRO A 118 -3.24 -0.80 -15.73
CA PRO A 118 -2.02 -1.61 -15.71
C PRO A 118 -0.82 -0.85 -15.13
N ALA A 119 -0.75 0.46 -15.31
CA ALA A 119 0.28 1.29 -14.69
C ALA A 119 0.20 1.22 -13.16
N LYS A 120 -1.01 1.28 -12.60
CA LYS A 120 -1.27 1.14 -11.16
C LYS A 120 -0.90 -0.25 -10.65
N VAL A 121 -1.13 -1.31 -11.41
CA VAL A 121 -0.71 -2.67 -11.05
C VAL A 121 0.81 -2.72 -10.88
N ALA A 122 1.56 -2.19 -11.83
CA ALA A 122 3.03 -2.13 -11.75
C ALA A 122 3.49 -1.31 -10.53
N ALA A 123 2.88 -0.13 -10.31
CA ALA A 123 3.18 0.73 -9.17
C ALA A 123 2.90 0.01 -7.84
N THR A 124 1.77 -0.65 -7.74
CA THR A 124 1.38 -1.39 -6.53
C THR A 124 2.39 -2.48 -6.18
N GLY A 125 2.87 -3.22 -7.18
CA GLY A 125 3.90 -4.23 -6.97
C GLY A 125 5.17 -3.68 -6.34
N VAL A 126 5.64 -2.53 -6.80
CA VAL A 126 6.84 -1.87 -6.25
C VAL A 126 6.57 -1.34 -4.83
N VAL A 127 5.44 -0.67 -4.63
CA VAL A 127 5.12 0.01 -3.37
C VAL A 127 4.82 -1.00 -2.26
N VAL A 128 4.29 -2.19 -2.56
CA VAL A 128 4.06 -3.25 -1.57
C VAL A 128 5.36 -3.62 -0.84
N PHE A 129 6.45 -3.83 -1.57
CA PHE A 129 7.74 -4.16 -0.95
C PHE A 129 8.26 -3.01 -0.10
N TRP A 130 8.19 -1.79 -0.62
CA TRP A 130 8.57 -0.59 0.14
C TRP A 130 7.79 -0.49 1.45
N ASN A 131 6.45 -0.56 1.37
CA ASN A 131 5.58 -0.40 2.53
C ASN A 131 5.80 -1.50 3.57
N TYR A 132 5.95 -2.75 3.14
CA TYR A 132 6.19 -3.85 4.08
C TYR A 132 7.51 -3.66 4.81
N LEU A 133 8.60 -3.47 4.08
CA LEU A 133 9.93 -3.38 4.69
C LEU A 133 10.05 -2.16 5.61
N ALA A 134 9.59 -1.00 5.15
CA ALA A 134 9.68 0.23 5.94
C ALA A 134 8.79 0.19 7.18
N ASN A 135 7.56 -0.29 7.06
CA ASN A 135 6.63 -0.36 8.20
C ASN A 135 7.05 -1.45 9.19
N ARG A 136 7.51 -2.60 8.72
CA ARG A 136 7.97 -3.69 9.57
C ARG A 136 9.18 -3.29 10.41
N HIS A 137 10.15 -2.61 9.78
CA HIS A 137 11.43 -2.29 10.43
C HIS A 137 11.44 -0.94 11.14
N TRP A 138 10.52 -0.05 10.83
CA TRP A 138 10.50 1.29 11.41
C TRP A 138 9.19 1.64 12.11
N THR A 139 8.06 1.63 11.41
CA THR A 139 6.76 2.09 11.96
C THR A 139 6.28 1.19 13.10
N PHE A 140 6.25 -0.12 12.86
CA PHE A 140 5.76 -1.13 13.80
C PHE A 140 6.89 -2.03 14.29
N ASN A 141 8.02 -1.42 14.59
CA ASN A 141 9.17 -2.15 15.10
C ASN A 141 8.87 -2.73 16.49
N SER A 142 9.11 -4.02 16.65
CA SER A 142 8.89 -4.75 17.91
C SER A 142 10.20 -5.06 18.63
#